data_26c16749b2a6077f063a11d5fb3f4755
#
_entry.id   26c16749b2a6077f063a11d5fb3f4755
#
_cell.length_a   1.000
_cell.length_b   1.000
_cell.length_c   1.000
_cell.angle_alpha   90.00
_cell.angle_beta   90.00
_cell.angle_gamma   90.00
#
_symmetry.space_group_name_H-M   'P 1'
#
loop_
_entity.id
_entity.type
_entity.pdbx_description
1 polymer ?
#
loop_
_entity_poly.entity_id
_entity_poly.type
_entity_poly.pdbx_seq_one_letter_code
_entity_poly.pdbx_strand_id
1 'polypeptide(L)'
;DGLSSTQFQDLDLSVAIYENRHLFKYDCEAFRIGTLNHTALLEPHLLDRYIETTTKTFDSEATKKLIAQNPDKEVVALGSIELAKERAEKVKLVYGAYIEMSLKEVSFIVFDEALGLYRKCRADIWLPNHGIVLDYKTSKEHKPETFRKNSISQYNYDIQSAWYIDTINM
;
A
#
# COMPACT_ATOMS: atom_id res chain seq x y z
N ASP A 1 -3.99 1.70 20.47
CA ASP A 1 -3.82 1.87 19.00
C ASP A 1 -2.76 2.92 18.71
N GLY A 2 -1.76 2.58 17.89
CA GLY A 2 -0.71 3.51 17.50
C GLY A 2 -1.12 4.43 16.35
N LEU A 3 -0.51 5.61 16.26
CA LEU A 3 -0.69 6.58 15.18
C LEU A 3 0.16 6.18 13.96
N SER A 4 -0.46 6.07 12.78
CA SER A 4 0.25 5.86 11.50
C SER A 4 0.49 7.17 10.76
N SER A 5 1.33 7.16 9.72
CA SER A 5 1.56 8.34 8.86
C SER A 5 0.27 8.91 8.28
N THR A 6 -0.63 8.06 7.79
CA THR A 6 -1.94 8.48 7.25
C THR A 6 -2.81 9.11 8.35
N GLN A 7 -2.83 8.51 9.55
CA GLN A 7 -3.58 9.05 10.67
C GLN A 7 -3.00 10.36 11.18
N PHE A 8 -1.68 10.52 11.13
CA PHE A 8 -1.02 11.79 11.43
C PHE A 8 -1.41 12.87 10.41
N GLN A 9 -1.43 12.54 9.11
CA GLN A 9 -1.88 13.46 8.07
C GLN A 9 -3.34 13.87 8.24
N ASP A 10 -4.23 12.93 8.60
CA ASP A 10 -5.63 13.24 8.91
C ASP A 10 -5.73 14.22 10.09
N LEU A 11 -4.93 14.01 11.13
CA LEU A 11 -4.90 14.86 12.31
C LEU A 11 -4.36 16.26 12.01
N ASP A 12 -3.32 16.35 11.16
CA ASP A 12 -2.73 17.61 10.69
C ASP A 12 -3.75 18.46 9.92
N LEU A 13 -4.59 17.81 9.12
CA LEU A 13 -5.68 18.45 8.40
C LEU A 13 -6.79 18.93 9.37
N SER A 14 -7.26 18.06 10.26
CA SER A 14 -8.32 18.37 11.21
C SER A 14 -8.54 17.22 12.19
N VAL A 15 -8.71 17.54 13.46
CA VAL A 15 -9.16 16.58 14.50
C VAL A 15 -10.47 15.90 14.08
N ALA A 16 -11.42 16.64 13.52
CA ALA A 16 -12.69 16.09 13.06
C ALA A 16 -12.51 15.05 11.92
N ILE A 17 -11.58 15.27 10.99
CA ILE A 17 -11.23 14.28 9.95
C ILE A 17 -10.64 13.04 10.61
N TYR A 18 -9.69 13.19 11.50
CA TYR A 18 -9.07 12.09 12.22
C TYR A 18 -10.09 11.23 13.00
N GLU A 19 -10.97 11.85 13.75
CA GLU A 19 -11.99 11.17 14.55
C GLU A 19 -13.02 10.42 13.68
N ASN A 20 -13.39 11.02 12.55
CA ASN A 20 -14.41 10.48 11.64
C ASN A 20 -13.85 9.70 10.44
N ARG A 21 -12.54 9.43 10.39
CA ARG A 21 -11.91 8.74 9.25
C ARG A 21 -12.54 7.38 8.92
N HIS A 22 -13.14 6.71 9.90
CA HIS A 22 -13.83 5.43 9.71
C HIS A 22 -15.09 5.56 8.83
N LEU A 23 -15.63 6.79 8.68
CA LEU A 23 -16.76 7.08 7.80
C LEU A 23 -16.31 7.28 6.34
N PHE A 24 -15.02 7.58 6.12
CA PHE A 24 -14.42 7.83 4.82
C PHE A 24 -13.65 6.60 4.34
N LYS A 25 -14.35 5.50 4.09
CA LYS A 25 -13.73 4.35 3.43
C LYS A 25 -13.57 4.66 1.95
N TYR A 26 -12.37 5.03 1.56
CA TYR A 26 -12.00 5.14 0.14
C TYR A 26 -11.79 3.74 -0.43
N ASP A 27 -12.87 3.07 -0.81
CA ASP A 27 -12.76 1.88 -1.64
C ASP A 27 -12.82 2.32 -3.10
N CYS A 28 -11.65 2.45 -3.72
CA CYS A 28 -11.55 2.77 -5.12
C CYS A 28 -10.66 1.75 -5.85
N GLU A 29 -10.86 1.65 -7.15
CA GLU A 29 -10.10 0.73 -8.01
C GLU A 29 -8.58 0.93 -7.88
N ALA A 30 -8.10 2.16 -7.70
CA ALA A 30 -6.69 2.45 -7.53
C ALA A 30 -6.10 1.80 -6.27
N PHE A 31 -6.83 1.78 -5.15
CA PHE A 31 -6.39 1.09 -3.94
C PHE A 31 -6.35 -0.42 -4.11
N ARG A 32 -7.39 -1.00 -4.73
CA ARG A 32 -7.41 -2.45 -5.01
C ARG A 32 -6.26 -2.86 -5.92
N ILE A 33 -5.99 -2.10 -6.98
CA ILE A 33 -4.84 -2.32 -7.86
C ILE A 33 -3.52 -2.16 -7.10
N GLY A 34 -3.39 -1.15 -6.26
CA GLY A 34 -2.22 -0.95 -5.39
C GLY A 34 -1.95 -2.18 -4.53
N THR A 35 -2.94 -2.61 -3.75
CA THR A 35 -2.85 -3.78 -2.87
C THR A 35 -2.51 -5.06 -3.65
N LEU A 36 -3.16 -5.29 -4.80
CA LEU A 36 -2.86 -6.43 -5.66
C LEU A 36 -1.40 -6.44 -6.15
N ASN A 37 -0.86 -5.27 -6.54
CA ASN A 37 0.53 -5.18 -6.98
C ASN A 37 1.51 -5.43 -5.82
N HIS A 38 1.22 -4.93 -4.61
CA HIS A 38 2.00 -5.25 -3.41
C HIS A 38 1.97 -6.75 -3.13
N THR A 39 0.80 -7.37 -3.14
CA THR A 39 0.66 -8.82 -2.95
C THR A 39 1.45 -9.60 -3.99
N ALA A 40 1.36 -9.23 -5.26
CA ALA A 40 2.07 -9.93 -6.33
C ALA A 40 3.60 -9.86 -6.18
N LEU A 41 4.13 -8.73 -5.67
CA LEU A 41 5.56 -8.55 -5.49
C LEU A 41 6.10 -9.16 -4.19
N LEU A 42 5.41 -8.92 -3.08
CA LEU A 42 5.92 -9.15 -1.73
C LEU A 42 5.39 -10.46 -1.10
N GLU A 43 4.14 -10.80 -1.40
CA GLU A 43 3.43 -11.95 -0.83
C GLU A 43 2.69 -12.77 -1.92
N PRO A 44 3.38 -13.25 -2.97
CA PRO A 44 2.73 -13.89 -4.12
C PRO A 44 1.91 -15.14 -3.77
N HIS A 45 2.16 -15.75 -2.62
CA HIS A 45 1.39 -16.87 -2.09
C HIS A 45 -0.02 -16.48 -1.65
N LEU A 46 -0.31 -15.18 -1.51
CA LEU A 46 -1.64 -14.66 -1.17
C LEU A 46 -2.47 -14.22 -2.38
N LEU A 47 -1.98 -14.45 -3.61
CA LEU A 47 -2.71 -14.09 -4.83
C LEU A 47 -4.03 -14.85 -5.01
N ASP A 48 -4.18 -15.99 -4.37
CA ASP A 48 -5.43 -16.77 -4.36
C ASP A 48 -6.59 -16.08 -3.62
N ARG A 49 -6.30 -15.03 -2.85
CA ARG A 49 -7.32 -14.15 -2.23
C ARG A 49 -8.06 -13.30 -3.26
N TYR A 50 -7.52 -13.16 -4.46
CA TYR A 50 -8.11 -12.32 -5.51
C TYR A 50 -8.89 -13.16 -6.51
N ILE A 51 -9.96 -12.57 -7.05
CA ILE A 51 -10.75 -13.14 -8.14
C ILE A 51 -11.05 -12.04 -9.15
N GLU A 52 -10.93 -12.35 -10.42
CA GLU A 52 -11.16 -11.38 -11.49
C GLU A 52 -12.63 -11.31 -11.87
N THR A 53 -13.13 -10.09 -12.13
CA THR A 53 -14.44 -9.90 -12.74
C THR A 53 -14.46 -10.47 -14.14
N THR A 54 -15.63 -10.89 -14.59
CA THR A 54 -15.87 -11.27 -16.01
C THR A 54 -16.31 -10.08 -16.86
N THR A 55 -16.51 -8.91 -16.24
CA THR A 55 -17.00 -7.69 -16.88
C THR A 55 -16.06 -6.52 -16.60
N LYS A 56 -16.11 -5.49 -17.45
CA LYS A 56 -15.27 -4.30 -17.30
C LYS A 56 -15.72 -3.34 -16.19
N THR A 57 -16.91 -3.54 -15.64
CA THR A 57 -17.48 -2.65 -14.64
C THR A 57 -17.82 -3.39 -13.34
N PHE A 58 -17.46 -2.78 -12.21
CA PHE A 58 -17.76 -3.32 -10.89
C PHE A 58 -19.25 -3.27 -10.52
N ASP A 59 -20.02 -2.36 -11.13
CA ASP A 59 -21.44 -2.18 -10.84
C ASP A 59 -22.37 -3.16 -11.58
N SER A 60 -21.79 -4.06 -12.39
CA SER A 60 -22.59 -5.05 -13.11
C SER A 60 -23.20 -6.07 -12.15
N GLU A 61 -24.41 -6.56 -12.47
CA GLU A 61 -25.06 -7.61 -11.71
C GLU A 61 -24.22 -8.89 -11.64
N ALA A 62 -23.43 -9.18 -12.69
CA ALA A 62 -22.50 -10.29 -12.71
C ALA A 62 -21.40 -10.13 -11.65
N THR A 63 -20.83 -8.93 -11.51
CA THR A 63 -19.81 -8.64 -10.49
C THR A 63 -20.39 -8.69 -9.08
N LYS A 64 -21.57 -8.12 -8.85
CA LYS A 64 -22.26 -8.19 -7.54
C LYS A 64 -22.52 -9.64 -7.14
N LYS A 65 -22.90 -10.47 -8.09
CA LYS A 65 -23.10 -11.91 -7.89
C LYS A 65 -21.81 -12.63 -7.54
N LEU A 66 -20.71 -12.27 -8.23
CA LEU A 66 -19.38 -12.82 -8.00
C LEU A 66 -18.89 -12.48 -6.58
N ILE A 67 -19.06 -11.23 -6.14
CA ILE A 67 -18.74 -10.77 -4.77
C ILE A 67 -19.54 -11.57 -3.75
N ALA A 68 -20.84 -11.70 -3.94
CA ALA A 68 -21.71 -12.42 -3.02
C ALA A 68 -21.38 -13.93 -2.91
N GLN A 69 -20.91 -14.54 -4.00
CA GLN A 69 -20.49 -15.93 -4.04
C GLN A 69 -19.09 -16.19 -3.48
N ASN A 70 -18.28 -15.14 -3.33
CA ASN A 70 -16.90 -15.23 -2.87
C ASN A 70 -16.61 -14.19 -1.79
N PRO A 71 -17.27 -14.28 -0.60
CA PRO A 71 -17.16 -13.26 0.45
C PRO A 71 -15.74 -13.14 1.03
N ASP A 72 -14.93 -14.19 0.90
CA ASP A 72 -13.56 -14.24 1.41
C ASP A 72 -12.51 -13.78 0.38
N LYS A 73 -12.96 -13.39 -0.84
CA LYS A 73 -12.06 -12.96 -1.91
C LYS A 73 -12.24 -11.49 -2.26
N GLU A 74 -11.12 -10.87 -2.61
CA GLU A 74 -11.12 -9.52 -3.16
C GLU A 74 -11.34 -9.57 -4.68
N VAL A 75 -12.34 -8.85 -5.16
CA VAL A 75 -12.69 -8.80 -6.59
C VAL A 75 -11.91 -7.69 -7.26
N VAL A 76 -11.18 -8.04 -8.33
CA VAL A 76 -10.38 -7.11 -9.13
C VAL A 76 -10.81 -7.15 -10.60
N ALA A 77 -10.40 -6.15 -11.39
CA ALA A 77 -10.74 -6.09 -12.79
C ALA A 77 -10.10 -7.24 -13.60
N LEU A 78 -10.75 -7.65 -14.67
CA LEU A 78 -10.25 -8.69 -15.56
C LEU A 78 -8.86 -8.36 -16.10
N GLY A 79 -7.92 -9.31 -16.01
CA GLY A 79 -6.52 -9.18 -16.43
C GLY A 79 -5.61 -8.47 -15.41
N SER A 80 -6.15 -8.03 -14.28
CA SER A 80 -5.36 -7.30 -13.27
C SER A 80 -4.34 -8.19 -12.57
N ILE A 81 -4.66 -9.47 -12.34
CA ILE A 81 -3.75 -10.40 -11.64
C ILE A 81 -2.51 -10.66 -12.51
N GLU A 82 -2.69 -10.93 -13.79
CA GLU A 82 -1.57 -11.16 -14.70
C GLU A 82 -0.71 -9.91 -14.86
N LEU A 83 -1.34 -8.75 -15.02
CA LEU A 83 -0.63 -7.47 -15.08
C LEU A 83 0.18 -7.18 -13.80
N ALA A 84 -0.36 -7.51 -12.63
CA ALA A 84 0.36 -7.36 -11.37
C ALA A 84 1.58 -8.29 -11.28
N LYS A 85 1.46 -9.54 -11.74
CA LYS A 85 2.60 -10.47 -11.84
C LYS A 85 3.68 -9.97 -12.80
N GLU A 86 3.30 -9.51 -13.99
CA GLU A 86 4.26 -8.93 -14.95
C GLU A 86 5.01 -7.73 -14.36
N ARG A 87 4.32 -6.86 -13.62
CA ARG A 87 4.95 -5.72 -12.94
C ARG A 87 5.90 -6.19 -11.85
N ALA A 88 5.50 -7.17 -11.05
CA ALA A 88 6.35 -7.75 -10.01
C ALA A 88 7.64 -8.32 -10.61
N GLU A 89 7.56 -9.06 -11.71
CA GLU A 89 8.75 -9.60 -12.39
C GLU A 89 9.67 -8.48 -12.92
N LYS A 90 9.12 -7.40 -13.47
CA LYS A 90 9.93 -6.24 -13.91
C LYS A 90 10.66 -5.58 -12.73
N VAL A 91 10.01 -5.45 -11.58
CA VAL A 91 10.65 -4.93 -10.35
C VAL A 91 11.75 -5.87 -9.86
N LYS A 92 11.50 -7.17 -9.87
CA LYS A 92 12.50 -8.18 -9.48
C LYS A 92 13.74 -8.21 -10.38
N LEU A 93 13.60 -7.91 -11.68
CA LEU A 93 14.76 -7.79 -12.58
C LEU A 93 15.75 -6.72 -12.13
N VAL A 94 15.28 -5.65 -11.48
CA VAL A 94 16.12 -4.54 -11.04
C VAL A 94 16.50 -4.65 -9.56
N TYR A 95 15.53 -5.03 -8.72
CA TYR A 95 15.65 -4.98 -7.27
C TYR A 95 15.61 -6.37 -6.61
N GLY A 96 15.63 -7.46 -7.40
CA GLY A 96 15.44 -8.83 -6.89
C GLY A 96 16.39 -9.20 -5.76
N ALA A 97 17.68 -8.89 -5.89
CA ALA A 97 18.66 -9.17 -4.86
C ALA A 97 18.32 -8.47 -3.52
N TYR A 98 17.87 -7.22 -3.57
CA TYR A 98 17.43 -6.49 -2.36
C TYR A 98 16.16 -7.11 -1.77
N ILE A 99 15.21 -7.49 -2.62
CA ILE A 99 13.94 -8.12 -2.20
C ILE A 99 14.21 -9.48 -1.55
N GLU A 100 15.14 -10.27 -2.08
CA GLU A 100 15.50 -11.58 -1.52
C GLU A 100 16.18 -11.47 -0.15
N MET A 101 17.06 -10.49 0.03
CA MET A 101 17.77 -10.24 1.28
C MET A 101 16.93 -9.50 2.34
N SER A 102 15.76 -9.02 1.98
CA SER A 102 14.94 -8.16 2.83
C SER A 102 13.96 -8.94 3.71
N LEU A 103 13.53 -8.27 4.76
CA LEU A 103 12.28 -8.56 5.44
C LEU A 103 11.15 -7.80 4.76
N LYS A 104 10.01 -8.46 4.54
CA LYS A 104 8.87 -7.91 3.79
C LYS A 104 7.70 -7.64 4.72
N GLU A 105 6.96 -6.58 4.44
CA GLU A 105 5.72 -6.23 5.14
C GLU A 105 5.90 -6.16 6.68
N VAL A 106 7.02 -5.55 7.10
CA VAL A 106 7.39 -5.49 8.53
C VAL A 106 6.66 -4.34 9.22
N SER A 107 5.91 -4.68 10.26
CA SER A 107 5.24 -3.71 11.11
C SER A 107 6.14 -3.29 12.28
N PHE A 108 6.28 -1.98 12.45
CA PHE A 108 6.93 -1.36 13.59
C PHE A 108 5.88 -0.67 14.46
N ILE A 109 5.94 -0.90 15.76
CA ILE A 109 5.10 -0.22 16.76
C ILE A 109 6.03 0.20 17.89
N VAL A 110 6.24 1.50 18.05
CA VAL A 110 7.21 2.08 18.99
C VAL A 110 6.51 3.16 19.83
N PHE A 111 6.81 3.21 21.12
CA PHE A 111 6.30 4.27 21.98
C PHE A 111 7.16 5.53 21.82
N ASP A 112 6.53 6.61 21.41
CA ASP A 112 7.15 7.94 21.30
C ASP A 112 6.95 8.68 22.62
N GLU A 113 8.02 8.77 23.41
CA GLU A 113 7.99 9.41 24.73
C GLU A 113 7.68 10.92 24.63
N ALA A 114 8.12 11.58 23.55
CA ALA A 114 7.90 13.01 23.36
C ALA A 114 6.43 13.34 23.06
N LEU A 115 5.77 12.44 22.35
CA LEU A 115 4.34 12.57 21.99
C LEU A 115 3.42 11.85 22.99
N GLY A 116 3.95 10.98 23.85
CA GLY A 116 3.18 10.19 24.80
C GLY A 116 2.22 9.19 24.14
N LEU A 117 2.55 8.70 22.94
CA LEU A 117 1.70 7.79 22.18
C LEU A 117 2.54 6.75 21.40
N TYR A 118 1.87 5.70 20.92
CA TYR A 118 2.51 4.74 20.03
C TYR A 118 2.49 5.26 18.58
N ARG A 119 3.64 5.20 17.93
CA ARG A 119 3.78 5.34 16.48
C ARG A 119 3.77 3.97 15.84
N LYS A 120 3.21 3.87 14.63
CA LYS A 120 3.25 2.65 13.83
C LYS A 120 3.53 2.94 12.37
N CYS A 121 4.29 2.05 11.75
CA CYS A 121 4.44 2.00 10.30
C CYS A 121 4.57 0.54 9.83
N ARG A 122 4.39 0.32 8.53
CA ARG A 122 4.61 -0.98 7.91
C ARG A 122 5.49 -0.77 6.69
N ALA A 123 6.72 -1.25 6.78
CA ALA A 123 7.69 -1.17 5.70
C ALA A 123 7.45 -2.29 4.69
N ASP A 124 7.30 -1.96 3.42
CA ASP A 124 7.12 -2.94 2.34
C ASP A 124 8.34 -3.85 2.24
N ILE A 125 9.53 -3.27 2.20
CA ILE A 125 10.81 -3.95 2.07
C ILE A 125 11.80 -3.30 3.02
N TRP A 126 12.30 -4.05 3.99
CA TRP A 126 13.26 -3.56 4.98
C TRP A 126 14.55 -4.39 4.97
N LEU A 127 15.68 -3.72 4.80
CA LEU A 127 17.02 -4.29 4.83
C LEU A 127 17.76 -3.78 6.08
N PRO A 128 17.61 -4.44 7.24
CA PRO A 128 18.17 -3.96 8.52
C PRO A 128 19.67 -3.76 8.48
N ASN A 129 20.40 -4.69 7.87
CA ASN A 129 21.86 -4.64 7.77
C ASN A 129 22.40 -3.50 6.89
N HIS A 130 21.54 -2.87 6.10
CA HIS A 130 21.91 -1.78 5.19
C HIS A 130 21.27 -0.45 5.59
N GLY A 131 20.38 -0.44 6.58
CA GLY A 131 19.61 0.75 6.96
C GLY A 131 18.72 1.27 5.84
N ILE A 132 18.18 0.37 4.99
CA ILE A 132 17.39 0.74 3.82
C ILE A 132 15.95 0.28 3.97
N VAL A 133 15.02 1.21 3.71
CA VAL A 133 13.60 0.91 3.50
C VAL A 133 13.26 1.24 2.04
N LEU A 134 12.66 0.30 1.34
CA LEU A 134 12.10 0.53 0.02
C LEU A 134 10.58 0.43 0.12
N ASP A 135 9.90 1.43 -0.44
CA ASP A 135 8.44 1.54 -0.45
C ASP A 135 7.97 1.42 -1.91
N TYR A 136 7.12 0.43 -2.18
CA TYR A 136 6.67 0.10 -3.52
C TYR A 136 5.41 0.88 -3.86
N LYS A 137 5.47 1.74 -4.87
CA LYS A 137 4.34 2.54 -5.33
C LYS A 137 3.99 2.26 -6.79
N THR A 138 2.71 2.09 -7.05
CA THR A 138 2.18 2.09 -8.42
C THR A 138 1.64 3.47 -8.77
N SER A 139 1.95 3.94 -9.97
CA SER A 139 1.52 5.27 -10.41
C SER A 139 1.08 5.24 -11.88
N LYS A 140 0.21 6.16 -12.26
CA LYS A 140 -0.13 6.46 -13.66
C LYS A 140 0.94 7.32 -14.33
N GLU A 141 1.82 7.93 -13.54
CA GLU A 141 2.86 8.82 -14.04
C GLU A 141 4.00 8.02 -14.65
N HIS A 142 4.35 8.34 -15.89
CA HIS A 142 5.39 7.63 -16.64
C HIS A 142 6.77 8.28 -16.55
N LYS A 143 6.82 9.54 -16.09
CA LYS A 143 8.06 10.32 -16.00
C LYS A 143 8.40 10.64 -14.54
N PRO A 144 9.67 10.50 -14.13
CA PRO A 144 10.09 10.81 -12.75
C PRO A 144 9.71 12.22 -12.30
N GLU A 145 9.79 13.21 -13.19
CA GLU A 145 9.48 14.62 -12.87
C GLU A 145 7.98 14.80 -12.58
N THR A 146 7.11 14.16 -13.38
CA THR A 146 5.64 14.21 -13.16
C THR A 146 5.26 13.39 -11.94
N PHE A 147 5.89 12.26 -11.70
CA PHE A 147 5.69 11.48 -10.48
C PHE A 147 6.06 12.30 -9.23
N ARG A 148 7.24 12.95 -9.25
CA ARG A 148 7.67 13.82 -8.14
C ARG A 148 6.67 14.94 -7.88
N LYS A 149 6.25 15.65 -8.92
CA LYS A 149 5.36 16.81 -8.81
C LYS A 149 3.93 16.42 -8.42
N ASN A 150 3.38 15.39 -9.04
CA ASN A 150 1.97 15.07 -8.92
C ASN A 150 1.71 14.00 -7.85
N SER A 151 2.59 12.98 -7.70
CA SER A 151 2.33 11.88 -6.79
C SER A 151 2.96 12.11 -5.42
N ILE A 152 4.24 12.50 -5.35
CA ILE A 152 4.90 12.67 -4.04
C ILE A 152 4.20 13.75 -3.24
N SER A 153 4.01 14.95 -3.82
CA SER A 153 3.38 16.07 -3.12
C SER A 153 1.88 15.86 -2.88
N GLN A 154 1.17 15.23 -3.83
CA GLN A 154 -0.28 15.04 -3.71
C GLN A 154 -0.64 14.00 -2.63
N TYR A 155 0.18 12.96 -2.49
CA TYR A 155 -0.08 11.85 -1.55
C TYR A 155 0.82 11.92 -0.30
N ASN A 156 1.57 13.01 -0.12
CA ASN A 156 2.45 13.24 1.03
C ASN A 156 3.42 12.07 1.28
N TYR A 157 4.03 11.53 0.21
CA TYR A 157 4.97 10.41 0.33
C TYR A 157 6.27 10.81 1.06
N ASP A 158 6.62 12.09 1.03
CA ASP A 158 7.70 12.69 1.82
C ASP A 158 7.40 12.61 3.33
N ILE A 159 6.19 12.96 3.74
CA ILE A 159 5.73 12.82 5.15
C ILE A 159 5.71 11.34 5.55
N GLN A 160 5.21 10.45 4.68
CA GLN A 160 5.23 9.01 4.93
C GLN A 160 6.66 8.50 5.14
N SER A 161 7.59 8.92 4.29
CA SER A 161 9.00 8.50 4.36
C SER A 161 9.66 8.98 5.65
N ALA A 162 9.46 10.25 6.02
CA ALA A 162 9.98 10.79 7.27
C ALA A 162 9.40 10.05 8.49
N TRP A 163 8.09 9.80 8.49
CA TRP A 163 7.43 9.03 9.56
C TRP A 163 8.01 7.62 9.72
N TYR A 164 8.30 6.94 8.60
CA TYR A 164 8.88 5.59 8.63
C TYR A 164 10.29 5.61 9.18
N ILE A 165 11.14 6.51 8.67
CA ILE A 165 12.53 6.65 9.13
C ILE A 165 12.57 6.95 10.63
N ASP A 166 11.79 7.91 11.09
CA ASP A 166 11.73 8.27 12.50
C ASP A 166 11.24 7.08 13.35
N THR A 167 10.16 6.41 12.94
CA THR A 167 9.59 5.29 13.71
C THR A 167 10.55 4.09 13.79
N ILE A 168 11.30 3.81 12.73
CA ILE A 168 12.25 2.68 12.68
C ILE A 168 13.52 2.97 13.49
N ASN A 169 13.91 4.23 13.61
CA ASN A 169 15.11 4.66 14.34
C ASN A 169 14.89 4.93 15.84
N MET A 170 13.67 4.88 16.32
CA MET A 170 13.33 4.96 17.75
C MET A 170 13.60 3.65 18.47
#